data_d85de27052ba573ebe1ea0a8387d1b03
#
_entry.id   d85de27052ba573ebe1ea0a8387d1b03
#
_cell.length_a   1.000
_cell.length_b   1.000
_cell.length_c   1.000
_cell.angle_alpha   90.00
_cell.angle_beta   90.00
_cell.angle_gamma   90.00
#
_symmetry.space_group_name_H-M   'P 1'
#
loop_
_entity.id
_entity.type
_entity.pdbx_description
1 polymer ?
#
loop_
_entity_poly.entity_id
_entity_poly.type
_entity_poly.pdbx_seq_one_letter_code
_entity_poly.pdbx_strand_id
1 'polypeptide(L)'
;PSDPKLILSSLTDCIYTALSGTPGPVHLALAFDVLDSKETLDPTSRPIIKNGTNPMSKNNLTKVLNALRAAKRPLVITGPQANSTRQPIAFNTLSDALAMPLICLESARGLSDSFYGDLGTILETADLIIHLGKVADYSTGVHATGKIAPGASIISILTDDQNAPKLN
;
A
#
# COMPACT_ATOMS: atom_id res chain seq x y z
N PRO A 1 -23.34 -15.73 -3.29
CA PRO A 1 -24.67 -15.51 -3.87
C PRO A 1 -25.55 -16.74 -3.71
N SER A 2 -26.85 -16.54 -3.52
CA SER A 2 -27.87 -17.59 -3.45
C SER A 2 -28.64 -17.78 -4.77
N ASP A 3 -28.36 -16.95 -5.76
CA ASP A 3 -28.94 -17.01 -7.11
C ASP A 3 -27.81 -17.18 -8.13
N PRO A 4 -27.85 -18.21 -9.00
CA PRO A 4 -26.86 -18.43 -10.04
C PRO A 4 -26.66 -17.22 -10.96
N LYS A 5 -27.70 -16.45 -11.24
CA LYS A 5 -27.65 -15.25 -12.07
C LYS A 5 -26.77 -14.13 -11.49
N LEU A 6 -26.57 -14.14 -10.18
CA LEU A 6 -25.76 -13.15 -9.49
C LEU A 6 -24.28 -13.54 -9.39
N ILE A 7 -23.88 -14.70 -9.88
CA ILE A 7 -22.47 -15.15 -9.79
C ILE A 7 -21.53 -14.13 -10.46
N LEU A 8 -21.86 -13.71 -11.68
CA LEU A 8 -21.00 -12.84 -12.46
C LEU A 8 -20.87 -11.44 -11.84
N SER A 9 -21.98 -10.87 -11.37
CA SER A 9 -21.96 -9.57 -10.66
C SER A 9 -21.19 -9.67 -9.34
N SER A 10 -21.44 -10.72 -8.54
CA SER A 10 -20.73 -10.93 -7.28
C SER A 10 -19.23 -11.15 -7.48
N LEU A 11 -18.84 -11.88 -8.53
CA LEU A 11 -17.44 -12.05 -8.90
C LEU A 11 -16.81 -10.71 -9.30
N THR A 12 -17.54 -9.90 -10.08
CA THR A 12 -17.09 -8.56 -10.49
C THR A 12 -16.87 -7.67 -9.28
N ASP A 13 -17.80 -7.66 -8.34
CA ASP A 13 -17.72 -6.88 -7.10
C ASP A 13 -16.54 -7.35 -6.24
N CYS A 14 -16.30 -8.67 -6.15
CA CYS A 14 -15.15 -9.21 -5.46
C CYS A 14 -13.84 -8.78 -6.10
N ILE A 15 -13.71 -8.86 -7.43
CA ILE A 15 -12.50 -8.44 -8.14
C ILE A 15 -12.28 -6.93 -7.98
N TYR A 16 -13.35 -6.14 -8.11
CA TYR A 16 -13.27 -4.70 -7.88
C TYR A 16 -12.81 -4.37 -6.46
N THR A 17 -13.39 -5.03 -5.46
CA THR A 17 -13.01 -4.85 -4.05
C THR A 17 -11.56 -5.26 -3.80
N ALA A 18 -11.12 -6.38 -4.38
CA ALA A 18 -9.74 -6.88 -4.23
C ALA A 18 -8.69 -5.91 -4.82
N LEU A 19 -9.05 -5.13 -5.83
CA LEU A 19 -8.14 -4.23 -6.56
C LEU A 19 -8.31 -2.76 -6.18
N SER A 20 -9.37 -2.40 -5.44
CA SER A 20 -9.69 -1.02 -5.07
C SER A 20 -9.07 -0.62 -3.73
N GLY A 21 -8.83 0.67 -3.54
CA GLY A 21 -8.29 1.21 -2.29
C GLY A 21 -6.94 0.59 -1.94
N THR A 22 -6.84 -0.05 -0.78
CA THR A 22 -5.71 -0.90 -0.41
C THR A 22 -5.98 -2.31 -0.92
N PRO A 23 -5.29 -2.76 -2.00
CA PRO A 23 -5.54 -4.08 -2.57
C PRO A 23 -5.34 -5.21 -1.56
N GLY A 24 -6.26 -6.16 -1.57
CA GLY A 24 -6.24 -7.25 -0.61
C GLY A 24 -7.06 -8.46 -1.04
N PRO A 25 -7.01 -9.57 -0.28
CA PRO A 25 -7.77 -10.75 -0.57
C PRO A 25 -9.27 -10.52 -0.31
N VAL A 26 -10.09 -11.14 -1.14
CA VAL A 26 -11.54 -11.23 -0.97
C VAL A 26 -11.98 -12.68 -0.96
N HIS A 27 -13.14 -12.95 -0.39
CA HIS A 27 -13.72 -14.28 -0.35
C HIS A 27 -15.13 -14.26 -0.97
N LEU A 28 -15.36 -15.13 -1.95
CA LEU A 28 -16.65 -15.35 -2.56
C LEU A 28 -17.15 -16.77 -2.19
N ALA A 29 -18.17 -16.84 -1.35
CA ALA A 29 -18.83 -18.11 -1.03
C ALA A 29 -19.91 -18.42 -2.07
N LEU A 30 -19.84 -19.61 -2.66
CA LEU A 30 -20.84 -20.16 -3.56
C LEU A 30 -21.50 -21.37 -2.89
N ALA A 31 -22.83 -21.37 -2.79
CA ALA A 31 -23.57 -22.50 -2.27
C ALA A 31 -23.57 -23.66 -3.28
N PHE A 32 -23.67 -24.88 -2.79
CA PHE A 32 -23.55 -26.08 -3.63
C PHE A 32 -24.68 -26.16 -4.67
N ASP A 33 -25.89 -25.81 -4.31
CA ASP A 33 -27.05 -25.75 -5.21
C ASP A 33 -26.89 -24.71 -6.33
N VAL A 34 -26.19 -23.60 -6.04
CA VAL A 34 -25.83 -22.59 -7.04
C VAL A 34 -24.81 -23.14 -8.03
N LEU A 35 -23.82 -23.91 -7.54
CA LEU A 35 -22.80 -24.52 -8.39
C LEU A 35 -23.35 -25.65 -9.27
N ASP A 36 -24.36 -26.36 -8.79
CA ASP A 36 -25.02 -27.45 -9.55
C ASP A 36 -26.12 -26.96 -10.51
N SER A 37 -26.37 -25.66 -10.52
CA SER A 37 -27.35 -25.04 -11.41
C SER A 37 -26.90 -25.06 -12.87
N LYS A 38 -27.86 -25.20 -13.79
CA LYS A 38 -27.62 -25.21 -15.27
C LYS A 38 -27.94 -23.85 -15.90
N GLU A 39 -27.51 -22.76 -15.27
CA GLU A 39 -27.66 -21.42 -15.85
C GLU A 39 -26.68 -21.20 -16.98
N THR A 40 -27.15 -20.62 -18.06
CA THR A 40 -26.28 -20.21 -19.17
C THR A 40 -25.74 -18.83 -18.90
N LEU A 41 -24.46 -18.74 -18.61
CA LEU A 41 -23.77 -17.45 -18.48
C LEU A 41 -23.46 -16.90 -19.89
N ASP A 42 -23.72 -15.62 -20.11
CA ASP A 42 -23.30 -14.95 -21.34
C ASP A 42 -21.77 -14.77 -21.31
N PRO A 43 -21.00 -15.48 -22.18
CA PRO A 43 -19.55 -15.39 -22.20
C PRO A 43 -19.03 -14.03 -22.65
N THR A 44 -19.89 -13.18 -23.23
CA THR A 44 -19.53 -11.81 -23.63
C THR A 44 -19.61 -10.82 -22.47
N SER A 45 -20.31 -11.18 -21.41
CA SER A 45 -20.48 -10.38 -20.19
C SER A 45 -19.23 -10.42 -19.31
N ARG A 46 -18.10 -9.93 -19.85
CA ARG A 46 -16.86 -9.80 -19.04
C ARG A 46 -16.91 -8.56 -18.19
N PRO A 47 -16.56 -8.66 -16.88
CA PRO A 47 -16.48 -7.48 -16.04
C PRO A 47 -15.40 -6.52 -16.56
N ILE A 48 -15.77 -5.29 -16.79
CA ILE A 48 -14.80 -4.22 -17.10
C ILE A 48 -14.27 -3.70 -15.78
N ILE A 49 -13.07 -4.12 -15.41
CA ILE A 49 -12.40 -3.62 -14.21
C ILE A 49 -11.71 -2.31 -14.59
N LYS A 50 -12.23 -1.20 -14.11
CA LYS A 50 -11.57 0.11 -14.23
C LYS A 50 -10.68 0.29 -13.01
N ASN A 51 -9.37 0.21 -13.20
CA ASN A 51 -8.41 0.64 -12.19
C ASN A 51 -8.52 2.15 -12.05
N GLY A 52 -9.16 2.60 -10.97
CA GLY A 52 -9.21 4.02 -10.62
C GLY A 52 -7.84 4.45 -10.10
N THR A 53 -7.21 5.45 -10.76
CA THR A 53 -6.09 6.17 -10.17
C THR A 53 -6.67 7.34 -9.36
N ASN A 54 -6.29 7.45 -8.09
CA ASN A 54 -6.62 8.60 -7.25
C ASN A 54 -5.35 9.45 -7.04
N PRO A 55 -5.09 10.42 -7.91
CA PRO A 55 -3.87 11.22 -7.81
C PRO A 55 -3.90 12.09 -6.55
N MET A 56 -2.74 12.23 -5.92
CA MET A 56 -2.57 13.15 -4.80
C MET A 56 -2.91 14.59 -5.22
N SER A 57 -3.59 15.34 -4.36
CA SER A 57 -3.86 16.74 -4.61
C SER A 57 -2.56 17.56 -4.73
N LYS A 58 -2.55 18.59 -5.58
CA LYS A 58 -1.36 19.47 -5.76
C LYS A 58 -0.89 20.08 -4.44
N ASN A 59 -1.81 20.44 -3.55
CA ASN A 59 -1.48 20.99 -2.24
C ASN A 59 -0.73 19.97 -1.37
N ASN A 60 -1.21 18.73 -1.30
CA ASN A 60 -0.54 17.68 -0.53
C ASN A 60 0.82 17.32 -1.15
N LEU A 61 0.90 17.24 -2.47
CA LEU A 61 2.18 17.03 -3.16
C LEU A 61 3.20 18.12 -2.80
N THR A 62 2.77 19.39 -2.81
CA THR A 62 3.65 20.52 -2.43
C THR A 62 4.14 20.41 -1.00
N LYS A 63 3.27 19.99 -0.05
CA LYS A 63 3.68 19.77 1.35
C LYS A 63 4.74 18.68 1.46
N VAL A 64 4.57 17.56 0.77
CA VAL A 64 5.53 16.43 0.76
C VAL A 64 6.87 16.89 0.17
N LEU A 65 6.85 17.58 -0.98
CA LEU A 65 8.07 18.09 -1.61
C LEU A 65 8.81 19.11 -0.73
N ASN A 66 8.10 19.98 -0.04
CA ASN A 66 8.70 20.93 0.89
C ASN A 66 9.33 20.22 2.10
N ALA A 67 8.68 19.22 2.65
CA ALA A 67 9.24 18.42 3.72
C ALA A 67 10.52 17.68 3.26
N LEU A 68 10.51 17.08 2.07
CA LEU A 68 11.69 16.45 1.49
C LEU A 68 12.87 17.40 1.28
N ARG A 69 12.61 18.62 0.79
CA ARG A 69 13.65 19.65 0.60
C ARG A 69 14.26 20.15 1.90
N ALA A 70 13.47 20.16 2.98
CA ALA A 70 13.92 20.61 4.30
C ALA A 70 14.68 19.52 5.06
N ALA A 71 14.42 18.25 4.78
CA ALA A 71 15.02 17.12 5.47
C ALA A 71 16.51 16.97 5.10
N LYS A 72 17.31 16.59 6.10
CA LYS A 72 18.74 16.27 5.94
C LYS A 72 19.00 14.78 5.80
N ARG A 73 18.17 13.97 6.41
CA ARG A 73 18.25 12.50 6.41
C ARG A 73 16.87 11.89 6.19
N PRO A 74 16.27 12.13 5.00
CA PRO A 74 14.97 11.55 4.68
C PRO A 74 15.09 10.04 4.40
N LEU A 75 14.05 9.30 4.75
CA LEU A 75 13.87 7.89 4.45
C LEU A 75 12.48 7.68 3.85
N VAL A 76 12.41 6.94 2.75
CA VAL A 76 11.14 6.52 2.15
C VAL A 76 10.96 5.02 2.38
N ILE A 77 9.85 4.64 2.98
CA ILE A 77 9.45 3.24 3.18
C ILE A 77 8.23 2.97 2.30
N THR A 78 8.37 2.04 1.36
CA THR A 78 7.26 1.61 0.51
C THR A 78 6.66 0.31 1.01
N GLY A 79 5.38 0.09 0.70
CA GLY A 79 4.72 -1.18 0.90
C GLY A 79 4.83 -2.11 -0.31
N PRO A 80 4.29 -3.34 -0.20
CA PRO A 80 4.41 -4.36 -1.25
C PRO A 80 3.80 -3.98 -2.60
N GLN A 81 2.94 -2.97 -2.65
CA GLN A 81 2.35 -2.50 -3.91
C GLN A 81 3.28 -1.58 -4.70
N ALA A 82 4.26 -0.96 -4.06
CA ALA A 82 5.21 -0.03 -4.67
C ALA A 82 6.63 -0.58 -4.57
N ASN A 83 6.84 -1.80 -5.03
CA ASN A 83 8.16 -2.45 -5.04
C ASN A 83 8.73 -2.59 -6.47
N SER A 84 10.01 -2.90 -6.55
CA SER A 84 10.74 -3.08 -7.81
C SER A 84 10.23 -4.25 -8.66
N THR A 85 9.59 -5.25 -8.06
CA THR A 85 9.06 -6.43 -8.77
C THR A 85 7.68 -6.15 -9.36
N ARG A 86 6.80 -5.50 -8.61
CA ARG A 86 5.41 -5.24 -9.02
C ARG A 86 5.26 -4.00 -9.87
N GLN A 87 6.06 -2.97 -9.57
CA GLN A 87 6.03 -1.66 -10.23
C GLN A 87 7.44 -1.19 -10.61
N PRO A 88 8.19 -1.97 -11.42
CA PRO A 88 9.61 -1.72 -11.65
C PRO A 88 9.89 -0.33 -12.22
N ILE A 89 9.08 0.13 -13.18
CA ILE A 89 9.28 1.45 -13.80
C ILE A 89 9.04 2.56 -12.79
N ALA A 90 7.91 2.53 -12.08
CA ALA A 90 7.58 3.57 -11.09
C ALA A 90 8.56 3.59 -9.93
N PHE A 91 8.97 2.41 -9.42
CA PHE A 91 9.91 2.29 -8.33
C PHE A 91 11.30 2.84 -8.70
N ASN A 92 11.84 2.44 -9.85
CA ASN A 92 13.15 2.90 -10.30
C ASN A 92 13.14 4.40 -10.61
N THR A 93 12.09 4.90 -11.29
CA THR A 93 11.94 6.34 -11.55
C THR A 93 11.91 7.14 -10.24
N LEU A 94 11.21 6.66 -9.22
CA LEU A 94 11.15 7.30 -7.91
C LEU A 94 12.51 7.25 -7.20
N SER A 95 13.17 6.10 -7.22
CA SER A 95 14.49 5.91 -6.62
C SER A 95 15.52 6.84 -7.23
N ASP A 96 15.56 6.93 -8.55
CA ASP A 96 16.49 7.79 -9.28
C ASP A 96 16.21 9.29 -9.03
N ALA A 97 14.92 9.67 -8.99
CA ALA A 97 14.51 11.06 -8.79
C ALA A 97 14.78 11.56 -7.35
N LEU A 98 14.63 10.69 -6.35
CA LEU A 98 14.75 11.08 -4.95
C LEU A 98 16.20 11.15 -4.48
N ALA A 99 17.09 10.31 -5.04
CA ALA A 99 18.50 10.19 -4.62
C ALA A 99 18.68 10.04 -3.09
N MET A 100 17.77 9.30 -2.46
CA MET A 100 17.73 9.05 -1.01
C MET A 100 17.37 7.58 -0.74
N PRO A 101 17.57 7.06 0.49
CA PRO A 101 17.18 5.70 0.84
C PRO A 101 15.69 5.45 0.57
N LEU A 102 15.41 4.45 -0.25
CA LEU A 102 14.07 3.95 -0.59
C LEU A 102 14.03 2.46 -0.29
N ILE A 103 13.24 2.07 0.70
CA ILE A 103 13.20 0.70 1.21
C ILE A 103 11.79 0.15 1.06
N CYS A 104 11.67 -1.00 0.38
CA CYS A 104 10.41 -1.72 0.30
C CYS A 104 10.29 -2.67 1.49
N LEU A 105 9.38 -2.36 2.41
CA LEU A 105 9.17 -3.15 3.61
C LEU A 105 8.02 -4.13 3.42
N GLU A 106 8.35 -5.37 3.03
CA GLU A 106 7.39 -6.43 2.74
C GLU A 106 7.34 -7.53 3.80
N SER A 107 8.43 -7.68 4.58
CA SER A 107 8.53 -8.74 5.56
C SER A 107 7.55 -8.58 6.70
N ALA A 108 6.88 -9.66 7.08
CA ALA A 108 6.05 -9.71 8.28
C ALA A 108 6.84 -9.52 9.58
N ARG A 109 8.16 -9.68 9.55
CA ARG A 109 9.07 -9.40 10.68
C ARG A 109 9.39 -7.91 10.78
N GLY A 110 9.05 -7.12 9.75
CA GLY A 110 9.31 -5.69 9.70
C GLY A 110 10.79 -5.37 9.91
N LEU A 111 11.08 -4.40 10.74
CA LEU A 111 12.45 -3.96 11.04
C LEU A 111 13.35 -5.02 11.67
N SER A 112 12.78 -6.08 12.22
CA SER A 112 13.54 -7.18 12.83
C SER A 112 14.03 -8.21 11.79
N ASP A 113 13.71 -8.03 10.52
CA ASP A 113 14.19 -8.91 9.47
C ASP A 113 15.62 -8.54 9.09
N SER A 114 16.53 -9.51 9.24
CA SER A 114 17.95 -9.34 8.89
C SER A 114 18.21 -8.99 7.42
N PHE A 115 17.23 -9.23 6.54
CA PHE A 115 17.28 -8.83 5.14
C PHE A 115 17.47 -7.32 4.96
N TYR A 116 16.93 -6.51 5.88
CA TYR A 116 17.02 -5.05 5.80
C TYR A 116 18.30 -4.46 6.42
N GLY A 117 19.22 -5.31 6.88
CA GLY A 117 20.51 -4.86 7.41
C GLY A 117 20.35 -3.83 8.52
N ASP A 118 21.01 -2.68 8.35
CA ASP A 118 21.02 -1.60 9.35
C ASP A 118 19.84 -0.61 9.25
N LEU A 119 18.69 -1.04 8.74
CA LEU A 119 17.51 -0.17 8.65
C LEU A 119 17.14 0.46 10.02
N GLY A 120 17.34 -0.26 11.11
CA GLY A 120 17.15 0.27 12.46
C GLY A 120 17.99 1.52 12.72
N THR A 121 19.27 1.49 12.42
CA THR A 121 20.18 2.63 12.55
C THR A 121 19.78 3.82 11.66
N ILE A 122 19.31 3.54 10.45
CA ILE A 122 18.81 4.58 9.56
C ILE A 122 17.59 5.27 10.18
N LEU A 123 16.65 4.52 10.73
CA LEU A 123 15.46 5.05 11.41
C LEU A 123 15.78 5.89 12.64
N GLU A 124 16.77 5.46 13.43
CA GLU A 124 17.22 6.18 14.63
C GLU A 124 17.85 7.55 14.29
N THR A 125 18.25 7.75 13.03
CA THR A 125 18.90 8.98 12.60
C THR A 125 18.08 9.79 11.60
N ALA A 126 17.03 9.23 11.02
CA ALA A 126 16.17 9.91 10.05
C ALA A 126 15.44 11.09 10.68
N ASP A 127 15.41 12.22 10.00
CA ASP A 127 14.64 13.42 10.39
C ASP A 127 13.29 13.52 9.70
N LEU A 128 13.12 12.77 8.61
CA LEU A 128 11.86 12.61 7.88
C LEU A 128 11.68 11.17 7.45
N ILE A 129 10.52 10.58 7.76
CA ILE A 129 10.13 9.24 7.29
C ILE A 129 8.85 9.39 6.47
N ILE A 130 8.88 8.91 5.22
CA ILE A 130 7.71 8.88 4.35
C ILE A 130 7.27 7.44 4.16
N HIS A 131 6.06 7.11 4.59
CA HIS A 131 5.40 5.85 4.26
C HIS A 131 4.61 6.02 2.95
N LEU A 132 5.02 5.33 1.90
CA LEU A 132 4.37 5.37 0.59
C LEU A 132 3.64 4.05 0.33
N GLY A 133 2.30 4.06 0.43
CA GLY A 133 1.48 2.86 0.31
C GLY A 133 1.75 1.82 1.40
N LYS A 134 2.33 2.24 2.53
CA LYS A 134 2.60 1.42 3.71
C LYS A 134 1.96 2.08 4.93
N VAL A 135 1.14 1.33 5.64
CA VAL A 135 0.59 1.77 6.93
C VAL A 135 1.72 1.82 7.96
N ALA A 136 1.73 2.87 8.76
CA ALA A 136 2.62 2.96 9.92
C ALA A 136 2.11 2.04 11.02
N ASP A 137 2.70 0.86 11.10
CA ASP A 137 2.36 -0.21 12.05
C ASP A 137 3.60 -0.71 12.80
N TYR A 138 3.46 -1.81 13.52
CA TYR A 138 4.57 -2.43 14.27
C TYR A 138 5.77 -2.77 13.37
N SER A 139 5.54 -3.10 12.11
CA SER A 139 6.59 -3.48 11.16
C SER A 139 7.47 -2.31 10.74
N THR A 140 6.98 -1.08 10.90
CA THR A 140 7.70 0.17 10.59
C THR A 140 8.37 0.80 11.83
N GLY A 141 8.23 0.19 13.00
CA GLY A 141 8.80 0.70 14.24
C GLY A 141 8.12 1.93 14.83
N VAL A 142 7.01 2.39 14.26
CA VAL A 142 6.30 3.63 14.70
C VAL A 142 5.84 3.55 16.15
N HIS A 143 5.51 2.36 16.63
CA HIS A 143 5.09 2.14 18.03
C HIS A 143 6.21 1.60 18.93
N ALA A 144 7.41 1.43 18.40
CA ALA A 144 8.55 0.94 19.17
C ALA A 144 9.34 2.12 19.75
N THR A 145 9.31 2.26 21.07
CA THR A 145 10.08 3.30 21.79
C THR A 145 11.57 3.22 21.43
N GLY A 146 12.17 4.32 20.99
CA GLY A 146 13.59 4.40 20.68
C GLY A 146 14.01 3.86 19.32
N LYS A 147 13.06 3.45 18.46
CA LYS A 147 13.34 2.98 17.11
C LYS A 147 13.34 4.08 16.05
N ILE A 148 12.77 5.23 16.35
CA ILE A 148 12.69 6.39 15.47
C ILE A 148 13.34 7.57 16.20
N ALA A 149 14.08 8.39 15.46
CA ALA A 149 14.73 9.57 16.01
C ALA A 149 13.72 10.49 16.74
N PRO A 150 14.02 10.97 17.95
CA PRO A 150 13.18 11.96 18.61
C PRO A 150 13.03 13.20 17.73
N GLY A 151 11.79 13.60 17.46
CA GLY A 151 11.49 14.77 16.61
C GLY A 151 11.50 14.51 15.12
N ALA A 152 11.66 13.27 14.66
CA ALA A 152 11.46 12.90 13.24
C ALA A 152 10.03 13.18 12.79
N SER A 153 9.88 13.81 11.64
CA SER A 153 8.58 14.00 11.00
C SER A 153 8.17 12.72 10.27
N ILE A 154 6.90 12.32 10.41
CA ILE A 154 6.35 11.15 9.71
C ILE A 154 5.23 11.60 8.78
N ILE A 155 5.31 11.23 7.51
CA ILE A 155 4.29 11.49 6.50
C ILE A 155 3.82 10.15 5.94
N SER A 156 2.51 9.88 6.00
CA SER A 156 1.91 8.70 5.37
C SER A 156 1.13 9.10 4.13
N ILE A 157 1.45 8.47 3.00
CA ILE A 157 0.77 8.62 1.72
C ILE A 157 0.04 7.31 1.45
N LEU A 158 -1.27 7.32 1.64
CA LEU A 158 -2.14 6.15 1.55
C LEU A 158 -3.25 6.39 0.54
N THR A 159 -3.83 5.32 0.01
CA THR A 159 -4.98 5.39 -0.89
C THR A 159 -6.31 5.59 -0.16
N ASP A 160 -6.32 5.34 1.16
CA ASP A 160 -7.50 5.42 2.01
C ASP A 160 -7.13 6.08 3.35
N ASP A 161 -7.86 7.17 3.69
CA ASP A 161 -7.68 7.91 4.95
C ASP A 161 -7.99 7.09 6.20
N GLN A 162 -8.78 6.01 6.07
CA GLN A 162 -9.14 5.15 7.19
C GLN A 162 -7.96 4.35 7.75
N ASN A 163 -6.93 4.16 6.95
CA ASN A 163 -5.69 3.48 7.35
C ASN A 163 -4.59 4.44 7.82
N ALA A 164 -4.86 5.74 7.86
CA ALA A 164 -3.92 6.70 8.43
C ALA A 164 -3.80 6.48 9.94
N PRO A 165 -2.59 6.36 10.51
CA PRO A 165 -2.44 6.26 11.95
C PRO A 165 -2.97 7.54 12.59
N LYS A 166 -3.91 7.40 13.52
CA LYS A 166 -4.30 8.50 14.39
C LYS A 166 -3.16 8.68 15.38
N LEU A 167 -2.26 9.59 15.09
CA LEU A 167 -1.24 10.03 16.03
C LEU A 167 -1.96 10.87 17.11
N ASN A 168 -2.00 10.35 18.33
CA ASN A 168 -2.43 11.08 19.53
C ASN A 168 -1.29 11.95 20.04
#